data_764059fef022ef721a22f93ce10e3b3f
#
_entry.id   764059fef022ef721a22f93ce10e3b3f
#
_cell.length_a   1.000
_cell.length_b   1.000
_cell.length_c   1.000
_cell.angle_alpha   90.00
_cell.angle_beta   90.00
_cell.angle_gamma   90.00
#
_symmetry.space_group_name_H-M   'P 1'
#
loop_
_entity.id
_entity.type
_entity.pdbx_description
1 polymer ?
#
loop_
_entity_poly.entity_id
_entity_poly.type
_entity_poly.pdbx_seq_one_letter_code
_entity_poly.pdbx_strand_id
1 'polypeptide(L)'
;VKFGMLHLLENPMGKTEYQVVHEQMEILQAAEALGFDSVWPAEHHFSEYGYCVSTALMLAALVPVTRRIRLGTGIVILPFHNPVRVAEEFALLDLMSDGRVDFGVGRGYQPHEFRGYGVDQTQSRTMFTEALEIILQAWTRDRVDFFGQHYQVRDVPVRPKPLQKPHPPVWMAALSPESFVTAGQRGFNLLCAPVFGFGGRSGVENLEAYRAALRAAGHAPATREIAALVMVYVADTAEQAARDFADPVIWYYRTFAKYIAPPAGEPPVKTYEPYVGVRDMAAQVTWEQLQMAGAVVCGSPADCVERIRQLHAMFGFTTLLCWTRLGGLDHRKVLRSMELMQRYVMPELRSLEVAAAVA
;
A
#
# COMPACT_ATOMS: atom_id res chain seq x y z
N VAL A 1 8.27 10.61 12.31
CA VAL A 1 7.47 9.98 11.24
C VAL A 1 8.31 9.89 9.98
N LYS A 2 8.24 8.73 9.29
CA LYS A 2 8.80 8.51 7.95
C LYS A 2 7.78 8.88 6.88
N PHE A 3 8.26 9.16 5.67
CA PHE A 3 7.42 9.51 4.52
C PHE A 3 7.68 8.56 3.35
N GLY A 4 6.64 7.89 2.90
CA GLY A 4 6.67 7.04 1.71
C GLY A 4 5.74 7.57 0.63
N MET A 5 5.94 7.12 -0.61
CA MET A 5 5.09 7.43 -1.75
C MET A 5 4.41 6.17 -2.27
N LEU A 6 3.08 6.17 -2.35
CA LEU A 6 2.32 5.09 -3.01
C LEU A 6 1.97 5.48 -4.45
N HIS A 7 2.07 4.52 -5.38
CA HIS A 7 1.79 4.73 -6.80
C HIS A 7 1.01 3.56 -7.40
N LEU A 8 -0.14 3.85 -8.01
CA LEU A 8 -0.96 2.87 -8.73
C LEU A 8 -0.73 2.87 -10.25
N LEU A 9 -0.14 3.92 -10.81
CA LEU A 9 -0.02 4.14 -12.25
C LEU A 9 -1.40 4.29 -12.93
N GLU A 10 -2.29 5.10 -12.33
CA GLU A 10 -3.62 5.36 -12.89
C GLU A 10 -3.55 6.05 -14.24
N ASN A 11 -4.47 5.69 -15.12
CA ASN A 11 -4.65 6.33 -16.42
C ASN A 11 -6.10 6.75 -16.66
N PRO A 12 -6.55 7.88 -16.12
CA PRO A 12 -7.76 8.52 -16.63
C PRO A 12 -7.51 8.91 -18.09
N MET A 13 -8.44 8.62 -18.96
CA MET A 13 -8.36 8.75 -20.41
C MET A 13 -7.60 10.00 -20.91
N GLY A 14 -6.73 9.83 -21.88
CA GLY A 14 -6.03 10.92 -22.58
C GLY A 14 -4.51 10.83 -22.65
N LYS A 15 -3.86 9.99 -21.82
CA LYS A 15 -2.42 9.72 -21.93
C LYS A 15 -2.17 8.35 -22.53
N THR A 16 -1.11 8.21 -23.31
CA THR A 16 -0.62 6.91 -23.73
C THR A 16 -0.06 6.15 -22.52
N GLU A 17 -0.10 4.82 -22.54
CA GLU A 17 0.49 3.98 -21.49
C GLU A 17 1.99 4.30 -21.30
N TYR A 18 2.68 4.57 -22.40
CA TYR A 18 4.07 5.04 -22.38
C TYR A 18 4.25 6.31 -21.51
N GLN A 19 3.40 7.31 -21.72
CA GLN A 19 3.47 8.56 -20.95
C GLN A 19 3.20 8.31 -19.46
N VAL A 20 2.17 7.52 -19.13
CA VAL A 20 1.84 7.19 -17.74
C VAL A 20 3.01 6.51 -17.03
N VAL A 21 3.60 5.50 -17.66
CA VAL A 21 4.73 4.77 -17.06
C VAL A 21 5.94 5.69 -16.87
N HIS A 22 6.30 6.50 -17.85
CA HIS A 22 7.47 7.37 -17.77
C HIS A 22 7.29 8.50 -16.74
N GLU A 23 6.13 9.14 -16.69
CA GLU A 23 5.81 10.15 -15.68
C GLU A 23 5.86 9.57 -14.25
N GLN A 24 5.34 8.37 -14.06
CA GLN A 24 5.39 7.71 -12.76
C GLN A 24 6.81 7.30 -12.36
N MET A 25 7.62 6.83 -13.34
CA MET A 25 9.03 6.55 -13.09
C MET A 25 9.82 7.81 -12.72
N GLU A 26 9.55 8.95 -13.36
CA GLU A 26 10.16 10.23 -13.01
C GLU A 26 9.85 10.62 -11.55
N ILE A 27 8.60 10.51 -11.12
CA ILE A 27 8.18 10.77 -9.74
C ILE A 27 8.88 9.84 -8.75
N LEU A 28 8.90 8.54 -9.04
CA LEU A 28 9.54 7.54 -8.19
C LEU A 28 11.05 7.77 -8.05
N GLN A 29 11.72 8.13 -9.14
CA GLN A 29 13.15 8.45 -9.14
C GLN A 29 13.47 9.73 -8.36
N ALA A 30 12.59 10.74 -8.43
CA ALA A 30 12.75 11.99 -7.71
C ALA A 30 12.58 11.83 -6.18
N ALA A 31 11.87 10.81 -5.72
CA ALA A 31 11.50 10.65 -4.32
C ALA A 31 12.69 10.63 -3.36
N GLU A 32 13.80 9.95 -3.73
CA GLU A 32 15.01 9.93 -2.89
C GLU A 32 15.65 11.31 -2.74
N ALA A 33 15.79 12.05 -3.83
CA ALA A 33 16.37 13.39 -3.82
C ALA A 33 15.50 14.39 -3.07
N LEU A 34 14.17 14.17 -3.09
CA LEU A 34 13.19 14.95 -2.36
C LEU A 34 12.97 14.47 -0.93
N GLY A 35 13.84 13.58 -0.42
CA GLY A 35 13.89 13.22 0.98
C GLY A 35 12.83 12.24 1.47
N PHE A 36 12.13 11.54 0.57
CA PHE A 36 11.23 10.44 0.97
C PHE A 36 12.04 9.23 1.42
N ASP A 37 11.46 8.48 2.37
CA ASP A 37 12.12 7.32 2.99
C ASP A 37 11.84 6.03 2.22
N SER A 38 10.71 5.96 1.48
CA SER A 38 10.29 4.76 0.75
C SER A 38 9.39 5.05 -0.44
N VAL A 39 9.37 4.14 -1.42
CA VAL A 39 8.45 4.15 -2.57
C VAL A 39 7.73 2.80 -2.65
N TRP A 40 6.42 2.84 -3.01
CA TRP A 40 5.52 1.71 -2.93
C TRP A 40 4.63 1.63 -4.19
N PRO A 41 5.11 1.06 -5.30
CA PRO A 41 4.23 0.73 -6.42
C PRO A 41 3.20 -0.32 -5.98
N ALA A 42 1.95 -0.16 -6.44
CA ALA A 42 0.83 -1.03 -6.10
C ALA A 42 0.39 -1.85 -7.31
N GLU A 43 0.32 -3.17 -7.14
CA GLU A 43 -0.08 -4.10 -8.20
C GLU A 43 -1.57 -3.99 -8.51
N HIS A 44 -1.89 -3.71 -9.79
CA HIS A 44 -3.24 -3.72 -10.35
C HIS A 44 -3.23 -4.15 -11.82
N HIS A 45 -4.37 -4.69 -12.28
CA HIS A 45 -4.47 -5.34 -13.59
C HIS A 45 -5.77 -4.98 -14.32
N PHE A 46 -5.70 -5.03 -15.67
CA PHE A 46 -6.84 -5.03 -16.59
C PHE A 46 -7.75 -3.81 -16.53
N SER A 47 -7.30 -2.68 -16.01
CA SER A 47 -8.13 -1.48 -15.89
C SER A 47 -7.31 -0.19 -15.84
N GLU A 48 -7.98 0.94 -16.11
CA GLU A 48 -7.43 2.29 -15.94
C GLU A 48 -7.12 2.67 -14.50
N TYR A 49 -7.55 1.82 -13.55
CA TYR A 49 -7.27 2.00 -12.13
C TYR A 49 -5.77 1.89 -11.80
N GLY A 50 -5.05 1.04 -12.50
CA GLY A 50 -3.60 0.94 -12.34
C GLY A 50 -2.91 0.06 -13.37
N TYR A 51 -1.77 0.52 -13.87
CA TYR A 51 -0.96 -0.19 -14.86
C TYR A 51 0.29 -0.86 -14.28
N CYS A 52 0.44 -0.86 -12.96
CA CYS A 52 1.55 -1.53 -12.30
C CYS A 52 1.30 -3.04 -12.21
N VAL A 53 1.57 -3.74 -13.28
CA VAL A 53 1.37 -5.20 -13.37
C VAL A 53 2.44 -6.02 -12.64
N SER A 54 3.56 -5.40 -12.25
CA SER A 54 4.67 -6.04 -11.52
C SER A 54 5.39 -5.01 -10.67
N THR A 55 5.19 -5.10 -9.37
CA THR A 55 5.92 -4.27 -8.40
C THR A 55 7.40 -4.58 -8.39
N ALA A 56 7.79 -5.85 -8.55
CA ALA A 56 9.20 -6.27 -8.63
C ALA A 56 9.93 -5.60 -9.80
N LEU A 57 9.30 -5.56 -10.99
CA LEU A 57 9.90 -4.94 -12.18
C LEU A 57 10.06 -3.44 -12.01
N MET A 58 9.03 -2.75 -11.46
CA MET A 58 9.10 -1.32 -11.18
C MET A 58 10.20 -0.98 -10.17
N LEU A 59 10.31 -1.75 -9.10
CA LEU A 59 11.34 -1.54 -8.08
C LEU A 59 12.74 -1.87 -8.60
N ALA A 60 12.90 -2.93 -9.41
CA ALA A 60 14.19 -3.27 -10.03
C ALA A 60 14.72 -2.12 -10.92
N ALA A 61 13.82 -1.42 -11.63
CA ALA A 61 14.21 -0.26 -12.44
C ALA A 61 14.71 0.93 -11.59
N LEU A 62 14.36 1.00 -10.30
CA LEU A 62 14.83 2.05 -9.39
C LEU A 62 16.17 1.72 -8.72
N VAL A 63 16.57 0.45 -8.68
CA VAL A 63 17.84 0.03 -8.03
C VAL A 63 19.05 0.80 -8.56
N PRO A 64 19.29 0.91 -9.88
CA PRO A 64 20.49 1.57 -10.40
C PRO A 64 20.50 3.08 -10.18
N VAL A 65 19.35 3.72 -9.98
CA VAL A 65 19.19 5.17 -9.89
C VAL A 65 18.95 5.69 -8.47
N THR A 66 18.88 4.81 -7.48
CA THR A 66 18.69 5.14 -6.05
C THR A 66 19.73 4.42 -5.19
N ARG A 67 19.95 4.91 -3.95
CA ARG A 67 20.97 4.34 -3.05
C ARG A 67 20.46 4.08 -1.62
N ARG A 68 19.51 4.85 -1.13
CA ARG A 68 19.06 4.84 0.27
C ARG A 68 17.59 4.54 0.44
N ILE A 69 16.75 5.02 -0.50
CA ILE A 69 15.30 4.90 -0.40
C ILE A 69 14.90 3.41 -0.34
N ARG A 70 13.98 3.09 0.55
CA ARG A 70 13.47 1.73 0.66
C ARG A 70 12.47 1.43 -0.47
N LEU A 71 12.46 0.19 -0.89
CA LEU A 71 11.74 -0.31 -2.04
C LEU A 71 10.61 -1.23 -1.55
N GLY A 72 9.45 -0.64 -1.30
CA GLY A 72 8.28 -1.34 -0.79
C GLY A 72 7.33 -1.79 -1.89
N THR A 73 6.59 -2.86 -1.67
CA THR A 73 5.46 -3.25 -2.52
C THR A 73 4.14 -2.91 -1.83
N GLY A 74 3.27 -2.19 -2.50
CA GLY A 74 2.01 -1.73 -1.93
C GLY A 74 0.75 -2.22 -2.63
N ILE A 75 0.67 -3.51 -2.96
CA ILE A 75 1.25 -4.77 -2.49
C ILE A 75 1.60 -5.72 -3.66
N VAL A 76 2.16 -6.91 -3.35
CA VAL A 76 2.09 -8.08 -4.23
C VAL A 76 0.82 -8.85 -3.91
N ILE A 77 0.01 -9.16 -4.93
CA ILE A 77 -1.25 -9.92 -4.78
C ILE A 77 -0.93 -11.42 -4.88
N LEU A 78 -0.56 -12.04 -3.76
CA LEU A 78 -0.03 -13.42 -3.75
C LEU A 78 -0.90 -14.46 -4.46
N PRO A 79 -2.26 -14.42 -4.43
CA PRO A 79 -3.08 -15.39 -5.17
C PRO A 79 -2.89 -15.39 -6.68
N PHE A 80 -2.32 -14.36 -7.26
CA PHE A 80 -2.09 -14.28 -8.72
C PHE A 80 -0.74 -14.86 -9.15
N HIS A 81 0.12 -15.25 -8.20
CA HIS A 81 1.50 -15.61 -8.45
C HIS A 81 1.86 -17.02 -7.97
N ASN A 82 2.88 -17.61 -8.59
CA ASN A 82 3.55 -18.78 -8.03
C ASN A 82 4.45 -18.34 -6.85
N PRO A 83 4.25 -18.86 -5.63
CA PRO A 83 4.96 -18.40 -4.44
C PRO A 83 6.46 -18.65 -4.47
N VAL A 84 6.93 -19.75 -5.10
CA VAL A 84 8.37 -20.01 -5.26
C VAL A 84 9.00 -18.93 -6.14
N ARG A 85 8.33 -18.58 -7.25
CA ARG A 85 8.80 -17.52 -8.15
C ARG A 85 8.88 -16.17 -7.44
N VAL A 86 7.85 -15.82 -6.67
CA VAL A 86 7.86 -14.59 -5.85
C VAL A 86 9.03 -14.58 -4.88
N ALA A 87 9.29 -15.71 -4.20
CA ALA A 87 10.40 -15.81 -3.25
C ALA A 87 11.76 -15.59 -3.93
N GLU A 88 11.97 -16.15 -5.13
CA GLU A 88 13.21 -15.96 -5.90
C GLU A 88 13.37 -14.50 -6.36
N GLU A 89 12.33 -13.90 -6.93
CA GLU A 89 12.36 -12.54 -7.46
C GLU A 89 12.65 -11.51 -6.36
N PHE A 90 11.98 -11.61 -5.22
CA PHE A 90 12.18 -10.65 -4.13
C PHE A 90 13.49 -10.90 -3.36
N ALA A 91 13.99 -12.12 -3.28
CA ALA A 91 15.34 -12.37 -2.78
C ALA A 91 16.41 -11.77 -3.70
N LEU A 92 16.24 -11.91 -5.02
CA LEU A 92 17.14 -11.30 -5.99
C LEU A 92 17.09 -9.77 -5.94
N LEU A 93 15.90 -9.19 -5.85
CA LEU A 93 15.71 -7.74 -5.71
C LEU A 93 16.36 -7.21 -4.42
N ASP A 94 16.26 -7.96 -3.33
CA ASP A 94 16.87 -7.59 -2.05
C ASP A 94 18.41 -7.58 -2.14
N LEU A 95 19.00 -8.56 -2.81
CA LEU A 95 20.43 -8.58 -3.11
C LEU A 95 20.86 -7.42 -4.03
N MET A 96 20.11 -7.18 -5.11
CA MET A 96 20.43 -6.11 -6.06
C MET A 96 20.34 -4.71 -5.42
N SER A 97 19.48 -4.54 -4.44
CA SER A 97 19.20 -3.27 -3.77
C SER A 97 19.98 -3.06 -2.47
N ASP A 98 20.93 -3.95 -2.13
CA ASP A 98 21.67 -3.89 -0.86
C ASP A 98 20.76 -3.92 0.37
N GLY A 99 19.71 -4.78 0.36
CA GLY A 99 18.84 -4.98 1.51
C GLY A 99 17.80 -3.86 1.73
N ARG A 100 17.35 -3.20 0.67
CA ARG A 100 16.35 -2.11 0.76
C ARG A 100 14.91 -2.55 0.56
N VAL A 101 14.64 -3.83 0.34
CA VAL A 101 13.27 -4.32 0.08
C VAL A 101 12.42 -4.30 1.35
N ASP A 102 11.19 -3.81 1.21
CA ASP A 102 10.07 -3.96 2.13
C ASP A 102 8.97 -4.76 1.43
N PHE A 103 8.73 -5.99 1.88
CA PHE A 103 7.84 -6.92 1.19
C PHE A 103 6.39 -6.79 1.64
N GLY A 104 5.63 -5.96 0.94
CA GLY A 104 4.20 -5.76 1.18
C GLY A 104 3.35 -6.75 0.40
N VAL A 105 2.44 -7.43 1.09
CA VAL A 105 1.61 -8.51 0.55
C VAL A 105 0.14 -8.38 0.90
N GLY A 106 -0.71 -8.94 0.05
CA GLY A 106 -2.14 -8.99 0.29
C GLY A 106 -2.85 -10.00 -0.60
N ARG A 107 -4.19 -10.11 -0.39
CA ARG A 107 -5.04 -11.08 -1.11
C ARG A 107 -5.56 -10.57 -2.44
N GLY A 108 -5.51 -9.26 -2.67
CA GLY A 108 -6.32 -8.63 -3.70
C GLY A 108 -7.80 -8.51 -3.28
N TYR A 109 -8.54 -7.68 -4.01
CA TYR A 109 -9.96 -7.43 -3.71
C TYR A 109 -10.83 -7.19 -4.95
N GLN A 110 -10.26 -6.84 -6.10
CA GLN A 110 -11.02 -6.49 -7.31
C GLN A 110 -11.46 -7.74 -8.07
N PRO A 111 -12.78 -8.03 -8.18
CA PRO A 111 -13.27 -9.28 -8.80
C PRO A 111 -12.83 -9.48 -10.26
N HIS A 112 -12.67 -8.39 -11.02
CA HIS A 112 -12.26 -8.49 -12.43
C HIS A 112 -10.80 -8.96 -12.57
N GLU A 113 -9.92 -8.66 -11.63
CA GLU A 113 -8.53 -9.14 -11.62
C GLU A 113 -8.48 -10.66 -11.40
N PHE A 114 -9.28 -11.17 -10.45
CA PHE A 114 -9.43 -12.61 -10.23
C PHE A 114 -9.95 -13.33 -11.48
N ARG A 115 -10.97 -12.76 -12.14
CA ARG A 115 -11.49 -13.31 -13.40
C ARG A 115 -10.44 -13.29 -14.52
N GLY A 116 -9.70 -12.19 -14.64
CA GLY A 116 -8.65 -12.03 -15.66
C GLY A 116 -7.53 -13.07 -15.53
N TYR A 117 -7.18 -13.45 -14.31
CA TYR A 117 -6.19 -14.50 -14.04
C TYR A 117 -6.78 -15.91 -13.94
N GLY A 118 -8.10 -16.07 -14.02
CA GLY A 118 -8.74 -17.37 -13.83
C GLY A 118 -8.62 -17.92 -12.41
N VAL A 119 -8.45 -17.04 -11.42
CA VAL A 119 -8.31 -17.40 -10.00
C VAL A 119 -9.67 -17.29 -9.31
N ASP A 120 -10.05 -18.35 -8.59
CA ASP A 120 -11.27 -18.35 -7.78
C ASP A 120 -11.09 -17.45 -6.54
N GLN A 121 -11.78 -16.30 -6.55
CA GLN A 121 -11.73 -15.33 -5.46
C GLN A 121 -12.17 -15.91 -4.10
N THR A 122 -13.01 -16.97 -4.09
CA THR A 122 -13.44 -17.64 -2.85
C THR A 122 -12.27 -18.31 -2.13
N GLN A 123 -11.24 -18.72 -2.88
CA GLN A 123 -10.05 -19.39 -2.38
C GLN A 123 -8.91 -18.43 -2.01
N SER A 124 -9.07 -17.14 -2.28
CA SER A 124 -7.99 -16.13 -2.15
C SER A 124 -7.34 -16.11 -0.76
N ARG A 125 -8.10 -16.40 0.31
CA ARG A 125 -7.59 -16.41 1.68
C ARG A 125 -6.63 -17.58 1.93
N THR A 126 -7.03 -18.78 1.56
CA THR A 126 -6.21 -19.99 1.73
C THR A 126 -5.01 -19.96 0.81
N MET A 127 -5.19 -19.52 -0.46
CA MET A 127 -4.08 -19.30 -1.39
C MET A 127 -3.05 -18.30 -0.85
N PHE A 128 -3.50 -17.17 -0.32
CA PHE A 128 -2.61 -16.17 0.30
C PHE A 128 -1.82 -16.76 1.47
N THR A 129 -2.50 -17.50 2.36
CA THR A 129 -1.86 -18.07 3.55
C THR A 129 -0.79 -19.09 3.18
N GLU A 130 -1.09 -20.02 2.26
CA GLU A 130 -0.16 -21.02 1.79
C GLU A 130 1.02 -20.38 1.02
N ALA A 131 0.74 -19.43 0.13
CA ALA A 131 1.76 -18.74 -0.62
C ALA A 131 2.76 -17.99 0.28
N LEU A 132 2.26 -17.26 1.28
CA LEU A 132 3.12 -16.54 2.21
C LEU A 132 3.97 -17.49 3.05
N GLU A 133 3.42 -18.63 3.48
CA GLU A 133 4.18 -19.64 4.22
C GLU A 133 5.32 -20.24 3.38
N ILE A 134 5.05 -20.57 2.12
CA ILE A 134 6.07 -21.04 1.18
C ILE A 134 7.19 -20.02 0.99
N ILE A 135 6.83 -18.74 0.80
CA ILE A 135 7.80 -17.65 0.64
C ILE A 135 8.69 -17.51 1.87
N LEU A 136 8.11 -17.51 3.07
CA LEU A 136 8.89 -17.41 4.31
C LEU A 136 9.81 -18.61 4.52
N GLN A 137 9.34 -19.84 4.23
CA GLN A 137 10.18 -21.02 4.25
C GLN A 137 11.31 -20.93 3.21
N ALA A 138 11.00 -20.47 1.98
CA ALA A 138 11.95 -20.29 0.92
C ALA A 138 13.11 -19.35 1.30
N TRP A 139 12.84 -18.33 2.10
CA TRP A 139 13.86 -17.37 2.56
C TRP A 139 14.66 -17.85 3.77
N THR A 140 14.05 -18.67 4.66
CA THR A 140 14.61 -19.00 5.97
C THR A 140 15.14 -20.44 6.09
N ARG A 141 14.68 -21.37 5.26
CA ARG A 141 15.09 -22.78 5.27
C ARG A 141 16.00 -23.11 4.09
N ASP A 142 16.84 -24.13 4.21
CA ASP A 142 17.68 -24.60 3.10
C ASP A 142 16.85 -25.15 1.96
N ARG A 143 15.79 -25.89 2.29
CA ARG A 143 14.86 -26.51 1.35
C ARG A 143 13.42 -26.23 1.79
N VAL A 144 12.54 -26.13 0.80
CA VAL A 144 11.10 -25.99 1.01
C VAL A 144 10.43 -27.32 0.80
N ASP A 145 9.63 -27.72 1.77
CA ASP A 145 8.77 -28.89 1.69
C ASP A 145 7.38 -28.49 2.22
N PHE A 146 6.43 -28.34 1.30
CA PHE A 146 5.09 -27.83 1.61
C PHE A 146 4.02 -28.57 0.83
N PHE A 147 3.00 -29.05 1.55
CA PHE A 147 1.85 -29.76 0.99
C PHE A 147 0.56 -29.08 1.44
N GLY A 148 0.08 -28.14 0.63
CA GLY A 148 -1.15 -27.41 0.86
C GLY A 148 -2.30 -27.85 -0.05
N GLN A 149 -3.40 -27.16 0.07
CA GLN A 149 -4.58 -27.32 -0.80
C GLN A 149 -4.32 -26.79 -2.20
N HIS A 150 -3.59 -25.67 -2.32
CA HIS A 150 -3.37 -24.93 -3.58
C HIS A 150 -1.97 -25.14 -4.13
N TYR A 151 -0.98 -25.30 -3.26
CA TYR A 151 0.42 -25.41 -3.66
C TYR A 151 1.07 -26.66 -3.09
N GLN A 152 1.91 -27.27 -3.91
CA GLN A 152 2.76 -28.39 -3.49
C GLN A 152 4.19 -28.10 -3.94
N VAL A 153 5.11 -28.07 -2.98
CA VAL A 153 6.56 -27.88 -3.20
C VAL A 153 7.28 -29.01 -2.48
N ARG A 154 8.06 -29.79 -3.21
CA ARG A 154 8.71 -31.00 -2.66
C ARG A 154 10.21 -30.85 -2.70
N ASP A 155 10.82 -30.71 -1.54
CA ASP A 155 12.25 -30.73 -1.34
C ASP A 155 13.04 -29.80 -2.30
N VAL A 156 12.57 -28.54 -2.47
CA VAL A 156 13.14 -27.58 -3.41
C VAL A 156 14.14 -26.67 -2.71
N PRO A 157 15.42 -26.59 -3.16
CA PRO A 157 16.40 -25.65 -2.63
C PRO A 157 16.24 -24.27 -3.30
N VAL A 158 15.30 -23.47 -2.81
CA VAL A 158 15.03 -22.13 -3.39
C VAL A 158 16.26 -21.22 -3.21
N ARG A 159 16.74 -20.64 -4.31
CA ARG A 159 17.88 -19.71 -4.38
C ARG A 159 17.58 -18.59 -5.37
N PRO A 160 18.14 -17.34 -5.14
CA PRO A 160 19.01 -16.96 -4.02
C PRO A 160 18.25 -16.81 -2.71
N LYS A 161 18.98 -16.57 -1.61
CA LYS A 161 18.42 -16.11 -0.33
C LYS A 161 18.54 -14.60 -0.25
N PRO A 162 17.60 -13.90 0.41
CA PRO A 162 17.69 -12.46 0.57
C PRO A 162 18.88 -12.04 1.44
N LEU A 163 19.36 -10.82 1.24
CA LEU A 163 20.43 -10.21 2.05
C LEU A 163 19.97 -9.97 3.49
N GLN A 164 18.79 -9.42 3.64
CA GLN A 164 18.19 -9.13 4.95
C GLN A 164 17.87 -10.41 5.72
N LYS A 165 18.12 -10.43 7.03
CA LYS A 165 17.91 -11.61 7.89
C LYS A 165 16.90 -11.31 9.01
N PRO A 166 16.00 -12.26 9.31
CA PRO A 166 15.83 -13.59 8.69
C PRO A 166 15.29 -13.53 7.25
N HIS A 167 14.66 -12.44 6.88
CA HIS A 167 14.09 -12.12 5.56
C HIS A 167 13.80 -10.61 5.48
N PRO A 168 13.48 -10.04 4.30
CA PRO A 168 12.98 -8.67 4.19
C PRO A 168 11.79 -8.42 5.12
N PRO A 169 11.64 -7.21 5.70
CA PRO A 169 10.47 -6.89 6.50
C PRO A 169 9.17 -7.18 5.74
N VAL A 170 8.28 -7.95 6.36
CA VAL A 170 6.97 -8.26 5.78
C VAL A 170 5.95 -7.22 6.23
N TRP A 171 5.22 -6.68 5.27
CA TRP A 171 4.14 -5.72 5.47
C TRP A 171 2.84 -6.32 4.97
N MET A 172 1.82 -6.41 5.83
CA MET A 172 0.52 -6.95 5.45
C MET A 172 -0.47 -5.83 5.19
N ALA A 173 -1.08 -5.84 4.01
CA ALA A 173 -2.19 -4.92 3.73
C ALA A 173 -3.43 -5.34 4.51
N ALA A 174 -4.02 -4.40 5.23
CA ALA A 174 -5.20 -4.60 6.04
C ALA A 174 -6.28 -3.56 5.71
N LEU A 175 -7.45 -4.07 5.30
CA LEU A 175 -8.68 -3.30 5.13
C LEU A 175 -9.77 -3.87 6.06
N SER A 176 -9.96 -5.19 6.12
CA SER A 176 -10.96 -5.82 6.98
C SER A 176 -10.46 -5.97 8.42
N PRO A 177 -11.33 -5.92 9.45
CA PRO A 177 -10.95 -6.11 10.85
C PRO A 177 -10.13 -7.37 11.10
N GLU A 178 -10.44 -8.46 10.40
CA GLU A 178 -9.71 -9.72 10.50
C GLU A 178 -8.26 -9.61 9.99
N SER A 179 -8.01 -8.84 8.92
CA SER A 179 -6.64 -8.68 8.39
C SER A 179 -5.73 -7.92 9.36
N PHE A 180 -6.27 -6.97 10.14
CA PHE A 180 -5.52 -6.32 11.22
C PHE A 180 -5.11 -7.29 12.32
N VAL A 181 -6.04 -8.14 12.75
CA VAL A 181 -5.77 -9.19 13.77
C VAL A 181 -4.74 -10.19 13.24
N THR A 182 -4.90 -10.66 12.01
CA THR A 182 -3.96 -11.60 11.38
C THR A 182 -2.56 -11.02 11.26
N ALA A 183 -2.42 -9.76 10.83
CA ALA A 183 -1.11 -9.09 10.77
C ALA A 183 -0.44 -9.02 12.14
N GLY A 184 -1.20 -8.70 13.20
CA GLY A 184 -0.72 -8.66 14.58
C GLY A 184 -0.29 -10.05 15.10
N GLN A 185 -1.10 -11.07 14.89
CA GLN A 185 -0.78 -12.46 15.30
C GLN A 185 0.50 -12.98 14.63
N ARG A 186 0.73 -12.59 13.37
CA ARG A 186 1.92 -12.97 12.61
C ARG A 186 3.14 -12.08 12.90
N GLY A 187 2.99 -11.01 13.67
CA GLY A 187 4.05 -10.06 13.98
C GLY A 187 4.56 -9.28 12.77
N PHE A 188 3.72 -9.04 11.76
CA PHE A 188 4.07 -8.29 10.56
C PHE A 188 3.85 -6.80 10.75
N ASN A 189 4.57 -5.99 9.98
CA ASN A 189 4.27 -4.58 9.80
C ASN A 189 2.94 -4.39 9.07
N LEU A 190 2.32 -3.23 9.20
CA LEU A 190 0.97 -2.98 8.72
C LEU A 190 0.95 -1.91 7.61
N LEU A 191 0.29 -2.23 6.48
CA LEU A 191 -0.13 -1.28 5.46
C LEU A 191 -1.64 -1.09 5.59
N CYS A 192 -2.12 0.13 5.86
CA CYS A 192 -3.55 0.38 6.02
C CYS A 192 -3.93 1.80 5.59
N ALA A 193 -5.24 2.00 5.35
CA ALA A 193 -5.85 3.31 5.11
C ALA A 193 -6.78 3.66 6.30
N PRO A 194 -6.22 4.10 7.46
CA PRO A 194 -6.96 4.16 8.71
C PRO A 194 -8.03 5.25 8.75
N VAL A 195 -7.95 6.23 7.85
CA VAL A 195 -8.97 7.29 7.73
C VAL A 195 -10.32 6.72 7.29
N PHE A 196 -10.29 5.60 6.58
CA PHE A 196 -11.50 4.91 6.14
C PHE A 196 -11.82 3.78 7.12
N GLY A 197 -12.91 3.89 7.88
CA GLY A 197 -13.47 2.77 8.62
C GLY A 197 -13.92 1.67 7.66
N PHE A 198 -13.73 0.41 8.03
CA PHE A 198 -14.10 -0.72 7.20
C PHE A 198 -14.71 -1.84 8.04
N GLY A 199 -15.72 -2.53 7.51
CA GLY A 199 -16.33 -3.67 8.19
C GLY A 199 -17.02 -3.30 9.51
N GLY A 200 -17.59 -2.09 9.60
CA GLY A 200 -18.30 -1.60 10.79
C GLY A 200 -17.40 -1.13 11.93
N ARG A 201 -16.08 -1.05 11.72
CA ARG A 201 -15.11 -0.53 12.70
C ARG A 201 -14.39 0.70 12.17
N SER A 202 -14.08 1.63 13.07
CA SER A 202 -13.21 2.77 12.79
C SER A 202 -11.75 2.32 12.58
N GLY A 203 -10.94 3.18 11.96
CA GLY A 203 -9.50 2.94 11.83
C GLY A 203 -8.80 2.80 13.18
N VAL A 204 -9.22 3.57 14.19
CA VAL A 204 -8.67 3.49 15.56
C VAL A 204 -8.91 2.11 16.15
N GLU A 205 -10.16 1.62 16.14
CA GLU A 205 -10.52 0.30 16.67
C GLU A 205 -9.75 -0.83 15.97
N ASN A 206 -9.57 -0.74 14.66
CA ASN A 206 -8.81 -1.71 13.90
C ASN A 206 -7.32 -1.70 14.27
N LEU A 207 -6.71 -0.51 14.45
CA LEU A 207 -5.32 -0.39 14.89
C LEU A 207 -5.11 -0.88 16.33
N GLU A 208 -6.07 -0.65 17.21
CA GLU A 208 -6.04 -1.21 18.57
C GLU A 208 -6.12 -2.74 18.54
N ALA A 209 -6.98 -3.31 17.70
CA ALA A 209 -7.07 -4.76 17.51
C ALA A 209 -5.75 -5.36 17.00
N TYR A 210 -5.07 -4.68 16.07
CA TYR A 210 -3.74 -5.06 15.60
C TYR A 210 -2.71 -5.05 16.75
N ARG A 211 -2.64 -3.96 17.52
CA ARG A 211 -1.71 -3.84 18.65
C ARG A 211 -1.99 -4.87 19.75
N ALA A 212 -3.28 -5.15 20.04
CA ALA A 212 -3.68 -6.19 20.97
C ALA A 212 -3.27 -7.60 20.49
N ALA A 213 -3.45 -7.89 19.20
CA ALA A 213 -3.04 -9.15 18.59
C ALA A 213 -1.51 -9.35 18.61
N LEU A 214 -0.72 -8.28 18.38
CA LEU A 214 0.73 -8.31 18.56
C LEU A 214 1.12 -8.73 19.99
N ARG A 215 0.55 -8.05 21.00
CA ARG A 215 0.85 -8.37 22.41
C ARG A 215 0.47 -9.80 22.76
N ALA A 216 -0.72 -10.26 22.34
CA ALA A 216 -1.20 -11.61 22.60
C ALA A 216 -0.31 -12.69 21.96
N ALA A 217 0.33 -12.39 20.84
CA ALA A 217 1.27 -13.29 20.16
C ALA A 217 2.73 -13.15 20.65
N GLY A 218 2.99 -12.31 21.67
CA GLY A 218 4.33 -12.11 22.23
C GLY A 218 5.21 -11.13 21.43
N HIS A 219 4.64 -10.37 20.51
CA HIS A 219 5.36 -9.35 19.76
C HIS A 219 5.22 -7.98 20.45
N ALA A 220 6.32 -7.23 20.56
CA ALA A 220 6.30 -5.87 21.09
C ALA A 220 5.75 -4.89 20.03
N PRO A 221 4.62 -4.18 20.25
CA PRO A 221 4.05 -3.26 19.26
C PRO A 221 5.04 -2.15 18.85
N ALA A 222 5.88 -1.68 19.74
CA ALA A 222 6.88 -0.65 19.47
C ALA A 222 7.95 -1.07 18.45
N THR A 223 8.11 -2.36 18.18
CA THR A 223 9.04 -2.90 17.17
C THR A 223 8.43 -3.09 15.80
N ARG A 224 7.16 -2.75 15.64
CA ARG A 224 6.43 -2.90 14.39
C ARG A 224 6.07 -1.55 13.82
N GLU A 225 6.14 -1.46 12.50
CA GLU A 225 5.81 -0.25 11.78
C GLU A 225 4.37 -0.29 11.27
N ILE A 226 3.73 0.89 11.26
CA ILE A 226 2.39 1.10 10.70
C ILE A 226 2.54 2.17 9.62
N ALA A 227 2.29 1.79 8.37
CA ALA A 227 2.23 2.71 7.25
C ALA A 227 0.78 3.07 6.95
N ALA A 228 0.44 4.33 7.21
CA ALA A 228 -0.89 4.88 6.96
C ALA A 228 -0.95 5.51 5.57
N LEU A 229 -1.77 4.93 4.68
CA LEU A 229 -2.05 5.50 3.38
C LEU A 229 -3.02 6.67 3.50
N VAL A 230 -2.60 7.82 2.99
CA VAL A 230 -3.40 9.06 2.97
C VAL A 230 -3.22 9.76 1.63
N MET A 231 -4.30 10.28 1.07
CA MET A 231 -4.26 11.16 -0.10
C MET A 231 -3.69 12.51 0.32
N VAL A 232 -2.54 12.89 -0.23
CA VAL A 232 -1.79 14.09 0.19
C VAL A 232 -1.47 14.95 -1.01
N TYR A 233 -1.83 16.24 -0.96
CA TYR A 233 -1.42 17.22 -1.95
C TYR A 233 -1.16 18.57 -1.32
N VAL A 234 0.05 19.06 -1.49
CA VAL A 234 0.51 20.35 -0.98
C VAL A 234 0.67 21.32 -2.14
N ALA A 235 0.07 22.50 -2.03
CA ALA A 235 0.28 23.60 -2.97
C ALA A 235 0.65 24.89 -2.22
N ASP A 236 0.94 25.96 -2.95
CA ASP A 236 1.33 27.23 -2.32
C ASP A 236 0.17 27.86 -1.52
N THR A 237 -1.10 27.58 -1.89
CA THR A 237 -2.31 27.97 -1.14
C THR A 237 -3.33 26.86 -1.06
N ALA A 238 -4.25 26.92 -0.08
CA ALA A 238 -5.32 25.94 0.09
C ALA A 238 -6.29 25.92 -1.11
N GLU A 239 -6.59 27.09 -1.67
CA GLU A 239 -7.48 27.24 -2.84
C GLU A 239 -6.86 26.60 -4.09
N GLN A 240 -5.55 26.77 -4.28
CA GLN A 240 -4.84 26.10 -5.38
C GLN A 240 -4.86 24.59 -5.18
N ALA A 241 -4.54 24.13 -3.98
CA ALA A 241 -4.54 22.71 -3.66
C ALA A 241 -5.89 22.06 -3.97
N ALA A 242 -6.99 22.68 -3.53
CA ALA A 242 -8.33 22.17 -3.78
C ALA A 242 -8.67 22.15 -5.28
N ARG A 243 -8.36 23.22 -6.02
CA ARG A 243 -8.58 23.27 -7.49
C ARG A 243 -7.82 22.19 -8.25
N ASP A 244 -6.59 21.86 -7.80
CA ASP A 244 -5.74 20.92 -8.49
C ASP A 244 -6.11 19.46 -8.15
N PHE A 245 -6.55 19.20 -6.93
CA PHE A 245 -6.65 17.84 -6.39
C PHE A 245 -8.08 17.27 -6.31
N ALA A 246 -9.12 18.13 -6.27
CA ALA A 246 -10.51 17.69 -6.10
C ALA A 246 -10.96 16.72 -7.20
N ASP A 247 -10.84 17.11 -8.47
CA ASP A 247 -11.26 16.27 -9.59
C ASP A 247 -10.48 14.94 -9.68
N PRO A 248 -9.13 14.92 -9.56
CA PRO A 248 -8.35 13.69 -9.44
C PRO A 248 -8.83 12.74 -8.34
N VAL A 249 -9.11 13.27 -7.15
CA VAL A 249 -9.59 12.45 -6.02
C VAL A 249 -10.98 11.88 -6.32
N ILE A 250 -11.91 12.68 -6.83
CA ILE A 250 -13.26 12.22 -7.17
C ILE A 250 -13.23 11.20 -8.32
N TRP A 251 -12.37 11.39 -9.31
CA TRP A 251 -12.15 10.38 -10.35
C TRP A 251 -11.70 9.04 -9.74
N TYR A 252 -10.75 9.07 -8.82
CA TYR A 252 -10.29 7.86 -8.14
C TYR A 252 -11.44 7.14 -7.42
N TYR A 253 -12.23 7.84 -6.62
CA TYR A 253 -13.35 7.22 -5.88
C TYR A 253 -14.39 6.60 -6.82
N ARG A 254 -14.73 7.26 -7.91
CA ARG A 254 -15.66 6.72 -8.93
C ARG A 254 -15.09 5.49 -9.62
N THR A 255 -13.80 5.52 -9.96
CA THR A 255 -13.11 4.38 -10.57
C THR A 255 -12.95 3.22 -9.59
N PHE A 256 -12.60 3.51 -8.34
CA PHE A 256 -12.58 2.54 -7.27
C PHE A 256 -13.94 1.87 -7.06
N ALA A 257 -15.03 2.65 -7.01
CA ALA A 257 -16.39 2.14 -6.90
C ALA A 257 -16.75 1.18 -8.05
N LYS A 258 -16.25 1.43 -9.26
CA LYS A 258 -16.48 0.58 -10.43
C LYS A 258 -15.86 -0.83 -10.29
N TYR A 259 -14.74 -0.94 -9.58
CA TYR A 259 -13.93 -2.15 -9.55
C TYR A 259 -13.90 -2.89 -8.20
N ILE A 260 -14.26 -2.24 -7.10
CA ILE A 260 -14.13 -2.82 -5.74
C ILE A 260 -15.11 -3.95 -5.45
N ALA A 261 -16.23 -4.00 -6.14
CA ALA A 261 -17.26 -5.01 -5.97
C ALA A 261 -17.71 -5.58 -7.32
N PRO A 262 -18.34 -6.75 -7.34
CA PRO A 262 -18.88 -7.30 -8.59
C PRO A 262 -19.89 -6.35 -9.22
N PRO A 263 -20.14 -6.46 -10.54
CA PRO A 263 -21.20 -5.72 -11.23
C PRO A 263 -22.57 -5.87 -10.55
N ALA A 264 -23.44 -4.89 -10.76
CA ALA A 264 -24.79 -4.95 -10.23
C ALA A 264 -25.51 -6.23 -10.71
N GLY A 265 -26.12 -6.96 -9.78
CA GLY A 265 -26.80 -8.24 -10.05
C GLY A 265 -25.95 -9.49 -9.84
N GLU A 266 -24.65 -9.38 -9.71
CA GLU A 266 -23.78 -10.50 -9.32
C GLU A 266 -23.59 -10.51 -7.79
N PRO A 267 -23.79 -11.66 -7.10
CA PRO A 267 -23.57 -11.75 -5.66
C PRO A 267 -22.07 -11.61 -5.35
N PRO A 268 -21.68 -10.86 -4.32
CA PRO A 268 -20.31 -10.82 -3.86
C PRO A 268 -19.92 -12.15 -3.21
N VAL A 269 -18.65 -12.47 -3.28
CA VAL A 269 -18.08 -13.54 -2.44
C VAL A 269 -18.25 -13.14 -0.96
N LYS A 270 -18.69 -14.05 -0.11
CA LYS A 270 -19.06 -13.79 1.29
C LYS A 270 -18.00 -12.97 2.06
N THR A 271 -16.73 -13.27 1.87
CA THR A 271 -15.62 -12.54 2.53
C THR A 271 -15.40 -11.13 1.99
N TYR A 272 -16.08 -10.75 0.90
CA TYR A 272 -16.01 -9.45 0.26
C TYR A 272 -17.35 -8.68 0.29
N GLU A 273 -18.39 -9.22 0.95
CA GLU A 273 -19.69 -8.52 1.12
C GLU A 273 -19.56 -7.08 1.65
N PRO A 274 -18.69 -6.78 2.64
CA PRO A 274 -18.53 -5.40 3.12
C PRO A 274 -18.09 -4.40 2.06
N TYR A 275 -17.47 -4.87 0.96
CA TYR A 275 -17.02 -4.00 -0.12
C TYR A 275 -18.17 -3.42 -0.96
N VAL A 276 -19.35 -4.05 -0.96
CA VAL A 276 -20.54 -3.54 -1.64
C VAL A 276 -20.97 -2.19 -1.06
N GLY A 277 -21.05 -2.09 0.28
CA GLY A 277 -21.38 -0.82 0.94
C GLY A 277 -20.32 0.28 0.70
N VAL A 278 -19.04 -0.12 0.63
CA VAL A 278 -17.95 0.80 0.30
C VAL A 278 -18.06 1.29 -1.15
N ARG A 279 -18.43 0.42 -2.08
CA ARG A 279 -18.72 0.79 -3.48
C ARG A 279 -19.76 1.89 -3.56
N ASP A 280 -20.90 1.69 -2.90
CA ASP A 280 -22.03 2.58 -2.99
C ASP A 280 -21.71 3.97 -2.36
N MET A 281 -20.97 3.98 -1.28
CA MET A 281 -20.43 5.20 -0.67
C MET A 281 -19.43 5.91 -1.59
N ALA A 282 -18.48 5.18 -2.13
CA ALA A 282 -17.43 5.73 -3.00
C ALA A 282 -18.00 6.32 -4.30
N ALA A 283 -19.07 5.72 -4.85
CA ALA A 283 -19.73 6.21 -6.05
C ALA A 283 -20.42 7.57 -5.87
N GLN A 284 -20.79 7.92 -4.63
CA GLN A 284 -21.59 9.11 -4.29
C GLN A 284 -20.80 10.19 -3.52
N VAL A 285 -19.56 9.87 -3.09
CA VAL A 285 -18.77 10.77 -2.27
C VAL A 285 -18.48 12.09 -2.98
N THR A 286 -18.57 13.22 -2.26
CA THR A 286 -18.20 14.54 -2.77
C THR A 286 -16.88 15.02 -2.16
N TRP A 287 -16.28 16.01 -2.81
CA TRP A 287 -15.05 16.63 -2.30
C TRP A 287 -15.25 17.24 -0.90
N GLU A 288 -16.37 17.93 -0.68
CA GLU A 288 -16.70 18.54 0.60
C GLU A 288 -16.84 17.51 1.72
N GLN A 289 -17.48 16.37 1.42
CA GLN A 289 -17.58 15.26 2.37
C GLN A 289 -16.20 14.70 2.76
N LEU A 290 -15.29 14.53 1.78
CA LEU A 290 -13.93 14.06 2.04
C LEU A 290 -13.12 15.05 2.89
N GLN A 291 -13.28 16.34 2.63
CA GLN A 291 -12.65 17.40 3.44
C GLN A 291 -13.18 17.40 4.87
N MET A 292 -14.51 17.38 5.05
CA MET A 292 -15.16 17.36 6.38
C MET A 292 -14.78 16.11 7.18
N ALA A 293 -14.73 14.95 6.53
CA ALA A 293 -14.26 13.70 7.15
C ALA A 293 -12.75 13.68 7.41
N GLY A 294 -12.03 14.66 6.88
CA GLY A 294 -10.57 14.69 6.92
C GLY A 294 -9.88 13.49 6.25
N ALA A 295 -10.55 12.97 5.23
CA ALA A 295 -10.05 11.82 4.46
C ALA A 295 -8.91 12.19 3.51
N VAL A 296 -8.70 13.48 3.27
CA VAL A 296 -7.62 14.03 2.44
C VAL A 296 -6.78 15.04 3.23
N VAL A 297 -5.49 15.07 2.96
CA VAL A 297 -4.56 16.11 3.40
C VAL A 297 -4.28 16.98 2.18
N CYS A 298 -4.96 18.11 2.11
CA CYS A 298 -4.90 18.99 0.93
C CYS A 298 -4.94 20.44 1.37
N GLY A 299 -3.90 21.22 1.01
CA GLY A 299 -3.82 22.62 1.43
C GLY A 299 -2.45 23.25 1.24
N SER A 300 -2.24 24.38 1.92
CA SER A 300 -0.93 24.98 2.07
C SER A 300 -0.01 24.08 2.92
N PRO A 301 1.30 24.31 2.93
CA PRO A 301 2.21 23.56 3.81
C PRO A 301 1.76 23.56 5.29
N ALA A 302 1.31 24.71 5.82
CA ALA A 302 0.86 24.83 7.20
C ALA A 302 -0.39 24.00 7.48
N ASP A 303 -1.39 24.03 6.57
CA ASP A 303 -2.62 23.23 6.69
C ASP A 303 -2.28 21.73 6.70
N CYS A 304 -1.37 21.31 5.82
CA CYS A 304 -0.95 19.91 5.72
C CYS A 304 -0.17 19.44 6.97
N VAL A 305 0.71 20.28 7.53
CA VAL A 305 1.42 19.97 8.78
C VAL A 305 0.41 19.74 9.92
N GLU A 306 -0.52 20.67 10.12
CA GLU A 306 -1.53 20.56 11.17
C GLU A 306 -2.39 19.31 11.00
N ARG A 307 -2.84 19.05 9.77
CA ARG A 307 -3.68 17.88 9.50
C ARG A 307 -2.94 16.56 9.70
N ILE A 308 -1.69 16.46 9.27
CA ILE A 308 -0.88 15.25 9.49
C ILE A 308 -0.61 15.04 10.99
N ARG A 309 -0.38 16.09 11.78
CA ARG A 309 -0.25 15.99 13.25
C ARG A 309 -1.51 15.40 13.89
N GLN A 310 -2.68 15.87 13.49
CA GLN A 310 -3.98 15.36 13.98
C GLN A 310 -4.15 13.87 13.63
N LEU A 311 -3.85 13.48 12.39
CA LEU A 311 -3.94 12.08 11.96
C LEU A 311 -2.92 11.21 12.71
N HIS A 312 -1.69 11.71 12.90
CA HIS A 312 -0.67 10.99 13.66
C HIS A 312 -1.09 10.80 15.14
N ALA A 313 -1.61 11.83 15.77
CA ALA A 313 -2.12 11.75 17.15
C ALA A 313 -3.28 10.74 17.27
N MET A 314 -4.14 10.64 16.24
CA MET A 314 -5.28 9.73 16.23
C MET A 314 -4.88 8.28 15.97
N PHE A 315 -3.98 8.01 15.04
CA PHE A 315 -3.69 6.67 14.53
C PHE A 315 -2.35 6.09 14.99
N GLY A 316 -1.38 6.94 15.38
CA GLY A 316 -0.06 6.50 15.85
C GLY A 316 0.71 5.72 14.78
N PHE A 317 0.70 6.17 13.53
CA PHE A 317 1.48 5.56 12.45
C PHE A 317 2.96 5.94 12.52
N THR A 318 3.83 5.06 12.05
CA THR A 318 5.28 5.29 11.97
C THR A 318 5.67 5.89 10.62
N THR A 319 4.89 5.58 9.58
CA THR A 319 5.13 6.02 8.21
C THR A 319 3.85 6.58 7.62
N LEU A 320 3.90 7.79 7.07
CA LEU A 320 2.84 8.33 6.22
C LEU A 320 3.12 7.91 4.77
N LEU A 321 2.24 7.09 4.19
CA LEU A 321 2.27 6.80 2.76
C LEU A 321 1.46 7.86 2.02
N CYS A 322 2.17 8.77 1.38
CA CYS A 322 1.56 9.84 0.61
C CYS A 322 1.09 9.32 -0.75
N TRP A 323 -0.19 9.43 -1.01
CA TRP A 323 -0.76 9.15 -2.31
C TRP A 323 -1.11 10.47 -2.98
N THR A 324 -0.15 10.99 -3.73
CA THR A 324 -0.22 12.32 -4.35
C THR A 324 -0.61 12.24 -5.83
N ARG A 325 -0.12 11.23 -6.55
CA ARG A 325 -0.45 11.03 -7.96
C ARG A 325 -1.77 10.24 -8.07
N LEU A 326 -2.86 10.97 -8.16
CA LEU A 326 -4.23 10.46 -8.25
C LEU A 326 -4.90 10.95 -9.53
N GLY A 327 -5.82 10.13 -10.09
CA GLY A 327 -6.77 10.52 -11.11
C GLY A 327 -6.17 11.28 -12.30
N GLY A 328 -4.93 10.96 -12.70
CA GLY A 328 -4.27 11.63 -13.81
C GLY A 328 -3.74 13.02 -13.51
N LEU A 329 -3.62 13.43 -12.24
CA LEU A 329 -3.00 14.69 -11.84
C LEU A 329 -1.66 14.87 -12.58
N ASP A 330 -1.43 16.05 -13.11
CA ASP A 330 -0.21 16.38 -13.88
C ASP A 330 1.04 16.07 -13.04
N HIS A 331 1.99 15.34 -13.61
CA HIS A 331 3.19 14.88 -12.90
C HIS A 331 4.07 16.05 -12.40
N ARG A 332 4.09 17.20 -13.09
CA ARG A 332 4.83 18.38 -12.65
C ARG A 332 4.22 19.00 -11.39
N LYS A 333 2.88 18.97 -11.29
CA LYS A 333 2.18 19.38 -10.07
C LYS A 333 2.49 18.43 -8.91
N VAL A 334 2.58 17.13 -9.18
CA VAL A 334 3.01 16.13 -8.18
C VAL A 334 4.43 16.39 -7.70
N LEU A 335 5.39 16.59 -8.61
CA LEU A 335 6.77 16.93 -8.27
C LEU A 335 6.85 18.23 -7.46
N ARG A 336 6.09 19.27 -7.85
CA ARG A 336 6.02 20.52 -7.08
C ARG A 336 5.46 20.30 -5.67
N SER A 337 4.43 19.47 -5.52
CA SER A 337 3.90 19.11 -4.21
C SER A 337 4.93 18.38 -3.35
N MET A 338 5.70 17.46 -3.93
CA MET A 338 6.80 16.76 -3.24
C MET A 338 7.91 17.73 -2.79
N GLU A 339 8.27 18.73 -3.60
CA GLU A 339 9.21 19.79 -3.21
C GLU A 339 8.71 20.60 -2.01
N LEU A 340 7.43 20.99 -2.02
CA LEU A 340 6.81 21.70 -0.90
C LEU A 340 6.78 20.83 0.37
N MET A 341 6.51 19.54 0.22
CA MET A 341 6.59 18.58 1.33
C MET A 341 8.00 18.50 1.91
N GLN A 342 9.03 18.33 1.06
CA GLN A 342 10.42 18.29 1.48
C GLN A 342 10.81 19.54 2.25
N ARG A 343 10.45 20.70 1.72
CA ARG A 343 10.91 22.00 2.23
C ARG A 343 10.20 22.45 3.49
N TYR A 344 8.90 22.19 3.60
CA TYR A 344 8.07 22.84 4.62
C TYR A 344 7.28 21.86 5.50
N VAL A 345 6.97 20.65 5.03
CA VAL A 345 6.09 19.73 5.77
C VAL A 345 6.90 18.66 6.52
N MET A 346 7.76 17.96 5.81
CA MET A 346 8.54 16.87 6.43
C MET A 346 9.42 17.31 7.59
N PRO A 347 10.15 18.45 7.57
CA PRO A 347 10.99 18.87 8.69
C PRO A 347 10.21 19.06 9.98
N GLU A 348 8.96 19.55 9.90
CA GLU A 348 8.09 19.81 11.04
C GLU A 348 7.52 18.52 11.68
N LEU A 349 7.56 17.39 10.96
CA LEU A 349 6.86 16.17 11.34
C LEU A 349 7.82 14.98 11.61
N ARG A 350 9.08 15.05 11.15
CA ARG A 350 10.02 13.93 11.32
C ARG A 350 10.33 13.62 12.77
N SER A 351 10.30 14.60 13.65
CA SER A 351 10.54 14.47 15.08
C SER A 351 9.34 13.93 15.87
N LEU A 352 8.16 13.79 15.22
CA LEU A 352 7.00 13.23 15.91
C LEU A 352 7.29 11.77 16.28
N GLU A 353 7.33 11.51 17.59
CA GLU A 353 7.42 10.16 18.13
C GLU A 353 6.03 9.53 18.13
N VAL A 354 5.96 8.24 17.81
CA VAL A 354 4.75 7.46 18.09
C VAL A 354 4.59 7.48 19.60
N ALA A 355 3.58 8.18 20.10
CA ALA A 355 3.26 8.17 21.51
C ALA A 355 3.25 6.71 21.95
N ALA A 356 4.07 6.37 22.95
CA ALA A 356 4.09 5.03 23.51
C ALA A 356 2.62 4.68 23.78
N ALA A 357 2.09 3.74 22.99
CA ALA A 357 0.72 3.30 23.14
C ALA A 357 0.55 2.98 24.62
N VAL A 358 -0.34 3.72 25.25
CA VAL A 358 -0.64 3.63 26.68
C VAL A 358 -0.50 2.18 27.11
N ALA A 359 0.41 1.98 28.08
CA ALA A 359 0.84 0.70 28.60
C ALA A 359 -0.34 -0.21 29.01
#